data_3dc4e6cb6fd10e86b8546418ed14ba31
#
_entry.id   3dc4e6cb6fd10e86b8546418ed14ba31
#
_cell.length_a   1.000
_cell.length_b   1.000
_cell.length_c   1.000
_cell.angle_alpha   90.00
_cell.angle_beta   90.00
_cell.angle_gamma   90.00
#
_symmetry.space_group_name_H-M   'P 1'
#
loop_
_entity.id
_entity.type
_entity.pdbx_description
1 polymer ?
#
loop_
_entity_poly.entity_id
_entity_poly.type
_entity_poly.pdbx_seq_one_letter_code
_entity_poly.pdbx_strand_id
1 'polypeptide(L)'
;MNRLLVLLALLAVPQPVPTDWRTAPSSDWRELFDGKTLDGWVVKLAHHELGDNYGDTFRVENGVIRVMYDKYGDFGARFGHLFYKQKLSHYVLALEYRFFGEQVKGGPSYAKLNSGVMVHSQAPETILKDQDWPISVEAQFLAGGRTTMNVCTPGTEIFMKGEMVKAHCTNSTSKIYGNDEWVAVEVEVLGSERVRHLIDGQSVLQYEKPMIGGGVANGFDPAIKKDGTVLDSGYIGLQAESQPVEFRNIRLLNLSGCSKPGSPAYRAYFVHADDTRCTTR
;
A
#
# COMPACT_ATOMS: atom_id res chain seq x y z
N MET A 1 -33.47 40.95 -40.48
CA MET A 1 -33.67 40.49 -39.10
C MET A 1 -32.36 39.77 -38.69
N ASN A 2 -31.40 40.47 -38.06
CA ASN A 2 -30.17 39.91 -37.59
C ASN A 2 -30.38 39.38 -36.17
N ARG A 3 -30.26 38.06 -35.98
CA ARG A 3 -30.22 37.45 -34.64
C ARG A 3 -28.79 37.52 -34.11
N LEU A 4 -28.57 38.35 -33.09
CA LEU A 4 -27.36 38.40 -32.32
C LEU A 4 -27.28 37.15 -31.45
N LEU A 5 -26.34 36.22 -31.74
CA LEU A 5 -26.01 35.13 -30.85
C LEU A 5 -25.09 35.68 -29.74
N VAL A 6 -25.62 35.74 -28.52
CA VAL A 6 -24.81 36.04 -27.33
C VAL A 6 -24.17 34.74 -26.88
N LEU A 7 -22.85 34.57 -27.13
CA LEU A 7 -22.07 33.50 -26.52
C LEU A 7 -21.82 33.85 -25.04
N LEU A 8 -22.49 33.16 -24.13
CA LEU A 8 -22.11 33.19 -22.72
C LEU A 8 -20.83 32.36 -22.55
N ALA A 9 -19.69 33.06 -22.39
CA ALA A 9 -18.46 32.41 -21.93
C ALA A 9 -18.63 32.05 -20.45
N LEU A 10 -18.77 30.78 -20.16
CA LEU A 10 -18.67 30.24 -18.80
C LEU A 10 -17.21 30.45 -18.34
N LEU A 11 -16.99 31.43 -17.50
CA LEU A 11 -15.71 31.63 -16.80
C LEU A 11 -15.55 30.41 -15.84
N ALA A 12 -14.64 29.52 -16.17
CA ALA A 12 -14.25 28.44 -15.27
C ALA A 12 -13.63 29.06 -14.01
N VAL A 13 -14.28 28.90 -12.86
CA VAL A 13 -13.73 29.29 -11.57
C VAL A 13 -12.49 28.41 -11.34
N PRO A 14 -11.30 29.00 -11.12
CA PRO A 14 -10.11 28.21 -10.87
C PRO A 14 -10.33 27.35 -9.61
N GLN A 15 -10.07 26.04 -9.73
CA GLN A 15 -10.15 25.15 -8.58
C GLN A 15 -9.05 25.51 -7.57
N PRO A 16 -9.35 25.53 -6.28
CA PRO A 16 -8.33 25.80 -5.27
C PRO A 16 -7.23 24.74 -5.36
N VAL A 17 -5.97 25.18 -5.25
CA VAL A 17 -4.82 24.27 -5.18
C VAL A 17 -4.94 23.48 -3.88
N PRO A 18 -4.87 22.13 -3.92
CA PRO A 18 -4.96 21.31 -2.71
C PRO A 18 -3.88 21.70 -1.69
N THR A 19 -4.26 21.79 -0.41
CA THR A 19 -3.30 22.00 0.68
C THR A 19 -2.56 20.70 0.97
N ASP A 20 -1.41 20.81 1.67
CA ASP A 20 -0.67 19.63 2.11
C ASP A 20 -1.55 18.76 3.01
N TRP A 21 -1.65 17.47 2.72
CA TRP A 21 -2.42 16.51 3.50
C TRP A 21 -1.98 16.42 4.98
N ARG A 22 -0.75 16.83 5.30
CA ARG A 22 -0.24 16.90 6.68
C ARG A 22 -0.99 17.90 7.53
N THR A 23 -1.74 18.80 6.91
CA THR A 23 -2.63 19.74 7.62
C THR A 23 -4.00 19.14 7.94
N ALA A 24 -4.26 17.89 7.51
CA ALA A 24 -5.51 17.21 7.78
C ALA A 24 -5.70 17.00 9.30
N PRO A 25 -6.89 17.30 9.84
CA PRO A 25 -7.16 17.04 11.26
C PRO A 25 -7.11 15.53 11.55
N SER A 26 -6.72 15.16 12.76
CA SER A 26 -6.64 13.74 13.16
C SER A 26 -7.97 13.00 13.02
N SER A 27 -9.10 13.71 13.16
CA SER A 27 -10.45 13.14 12.97
C SER A 27 -10.75 12.68 11.54
N ASP A 28 -10.00 13.13 10.54
CA ASP A 28 -10.18 12.73 9.15
C ASP A 28 -9.37 11.45 8.79
N TRP A 29 -8.48 11.04 9.69
CA TRP A 29 -7.79 9.76 9.61
C TRP A 29 -8.68 8.63 10.12
N ARG A 30 -8.75 7.55 9.34
CA ARG A 30 -9.49 6.34 9.69
C ARG A 30 -8.53 5.26 10.16
N GLU A 31 -8.76 4.74 11.36
CA GLU A 31 -8.05 3.55 11.83
C GLU A 31 -8.47 2.34 10.97
N LEU A 32 -7.48 1.63 10.41
CA LEU A 32 -7.68 0.37 9.68
C LEU A 32 -7.53 -0.85 10.58
N PHE A 33 -7.00 -0.66 11.77
CA PHE A 33 -6.82 -1.69 12.80
C PHE A 33 -7.23 -1.14 14.16
N ASP A 34 -8.12 -1.83 14.83
CA ASP A 34 -8.72 -1.42 16.12
C ASP A 34 -7.90 -1.84 17.34
N GLY A 35 -6.76 -2.52 17.15
CA GLY A 35 -5.94 -3.07 18.21
C GLY A 35 -6.48 -4.38 18.81
N LYS A 36 -7.58 -4.95 18.30
CA LYS A 36 -8.28 -6.10 18.92
C LYS A 36 -8.58 -7.24 17.96
N THR A 37 -9.00 -6.91 16.72
CA THR A 37 -9.45 -7.91 15.73
C THR A 37 -8.81 -7.67 14.37
N LEU A 38 -8.87 -8.67 13.49
CA LEU A 38 -8.53 -8.54 12.08
C LEU A 38 -9.75 -8.22 11.20
N ASP A 39 -10.80 -7.66 11.80
CA ASP A 39 -12.00 -7.25 11.06
C ASP A 39 -11.64 -6.23 9.96
N GLY A 40 -12.21 -6.42 8.78
CA GLY A 40 -11.84 -5.62 7.60
C GLY A 40 -10.62 -6.12 6.83
N TRP A 41 -9.97 -7.19 7.32
CA TRP A 41 -8.81 -7.81 6.69
C TRP A 41 -9.11 -9.25 6.27
N VAL A 42 -8.31 -9.79 5.35
CA VAL A 42 -8.35 -11.18 4.91
C VAL A 42 -6.93 -11.70 4.65
N VAL A 43 -6.65 -12.88 5.14
CA VAL A 43 -5.35 -13.55 4.96
C VAL A 43 -5.30 -14.26 3.62
N LYS A 44 -4.17 -14.19 2.93
CA LYS A 44 -3.83 -15.05 1.80
C LYS A 44 -2.37 -15.50 1.95
N LEU A 45 -2.19 -16.80 2.10
CA LEU A 45 -0.88 -17.45 2.15
C LEU A 45 -0.72 -18.31 0.89
N ALA A 46 0.49 -18.36 0.32
CA ALA A 46 0.81 -19.30 -0.76
C ALA A 46 0.55 -20.73 -0.28
N HIS A 47 0.02 -21.58 -1.16
CA HIS A 47 -0.43 -22.96 -0.91
C HIS A 47 -1.71 -23.12 -0.07
N HIS A 48 -2.35 -22.00 0.31
CA HIS A 48 -3.57 -21.98 1.11
C HIS A 48 -4.71 -21.23 0.41
N GLU A 49 -5.93 -21.58 0.73
CA GLU A 49 -7.11 -20.87 0.24
C GLU A 49 -7.22 -19.46 0.86
N LEU A 50 -7.93 -18.57 0.21
CA LEU A 50 -8.21 -17.24 0.76
C LEU A 50 -8.94 -17.37 2.11
N GLY A 51 -8.43 -16.69 3.13
CA GLY A 51 -8.95 -16.70 4.50
C GLY A 51 -8.35 -17.80 5.38
N ASP A 52 -7.60 -18.77 4.82
CA ASP A 52 -6.86 -19.75 5.64
C ASP A 52 -5.63 -19.08 6.25
N ASN A 53 -5.69 -18.89 7.56
CA ASN A 53 -4.59 -18.33 8.36
C ASN A 53 -3.74 -19.48 8.96
N TYR A 54 -3.13 -20.27 8.08
CA TYR A 54 -2.32 -21.43 8.47
C TYR A 54 -1.33 -21.08 9.58
N GLY A 55 -1.27 -21.96 10.58
CA GLY A 55 -0.36 -21.79 11.73
C GLY A 55 -0.61 -20.53 12.55
N ASP A 56 -1.76 -19.87 12.36
CA ASP A 56 -2.09 -18.61 13.01
C ASP A 56 -1.02 -17.52 12.74
N THR A 57 -0.62 -17.44 11.45
CA THR A 57 0.46 -16.56 10.98
C THR A 57 0.20 -15.10 11.32
N PHE A 58 -1.01 -14.63 11.03
CA PHE A 58 -1.42 -13.28 11.42
C PHE A 58 -2.34 -13.36 12.64
N ARG A 59 -1.93 -12.71 13.72
CA ARG A 59 -2.72 -12.70 14.96
C ARG A 59 -2.60 -11.35 15.68
N VAL A 60 -3.56 -11.06 16.53
CA VAL A 60 -3.56 -9.84 17.34
C VAL A 60 -3.12 -10.19 18.75
N GLU A 61 -2.03 -9.57 19.21
CA GLU A 61 -1.54 -9.70 20.58
C GLU A 61 -1.11 -8.33 21.11
N ASN A 62 -1.54 -7.97 22.31
CA ASN A 62 -1.14 -6.74 22.98
C ASN A 62 -1.36 -5.45 22.12
N GLY A 63 -2.44 -5.40 21.35
CA GLY A 63 -2.78 -4.24 20.55
C GLY A 63 -1.99 -4.09 19.24
N VAL A 64 -1.26 -5.12 18.83
CA VAL A 64 -0.50 -5.13 17.58
C VAL A 64 -0.88 -6.34 16.71
N ILE A 65 -0.79 -6.20 15.40
CA ILE A 65 -0.81 -7.33 14.47
C ILE A 65 0.58 -7.96 14.48
N ARG A 66 0.66 -9.24 14.79
CA ARG A 66 1.90 -10.01 14.80
C ARG A 66 1.91 -11.02 13.67
N VAL A 67 3.00 -11.05 12.92
CA VAL A 67 3.32 -12.15 12.01
C VAL A 67 4.21 -13.13 12.77
N MET A 68 3.74 -14.37 12.92
CA MET A 68 4.39 -15.38 13.73
C MET A 68 4.53 -16.71 12.97
N TYR A 69 5.57 -17.45 13.32
CA TYR A 69 5.88 -18.76 12.71
C TYR A 69 6.14 -19.86 13.76
N ASP A 70 5.75 -19.64 15.01
CA ASP A 70 5.95 -20.57 16.12
C ASP A 70 5.22 -21.92 15.96
N LYS A 71 4.18 -21.94 15.11
CA LYS A 71 3.43 -23.17 14.75
C LYS A 71 3.90 -23.79 13.42
N TYR A 72 5.00 -23.30 12.86
CA TYR A 72 5.59 -23.81 11.62
C TYR A 72 6.70 -24.81 11.95
N GLY A 73 6.71 -25.98 11.32
CA GLY A 73 7.87 -26.86 11.32
C GLY A 73 8.98 -26.37 10.39
N ASP A 74 8.58 -25.81 9.26
CA ASP A 74 9.44 -25.22 8.22
C ASP A 74 8.64 -24.17 7.45
N PHE A 75 9.29 -23.15 6.92
CA PHE A 75 8.62 -22.08 6.16
C PHE A 75 7.84 -22.59 4.96
N GLY A 76 8.44 -23.53 4.19
CA GLY A 76 7.80 -24.18 3.07
C GLY A 76 7.27 -23.21 2.01
N ALA A 77 7.99 -22.11 1.75
CA ALA A 77 7.62 -21.07 0.80
C ALA A 77 6.21 -20.47 1.02
N ARG A 78 5.72 -20.46 2.24
CA ARG A 78 4.40 -19.89 2.59
C ARG A 78 4.49 -18.37 2.75
N PHE A 79 4.87 -17.71 1.66
CA PHE A 79 4.74 -16.24 1.54
C PHE A 79 3.29 -15.83 1.71
N GLY A 80 3.05 -14.76 2.44
CA GLY A 80 1.69 -14.39 2.76
C GLY A 80 1.45 -12.91 2.92
N HIS A 81 0.17 -12.56 2.87
CA HIS A 81 -0.27 -11.19 3.00
C HIS A 81 -1.58 -11.11 3.79
N LEU A 82 -1.69 -10.08 4.61
CA LEU A 82 -2.94 -9.69 5.25
C LEU A 82 -3.51 -8.51 4.48
N PHE A 83 -4.56 -8.75 3.69
CA PHE A 83 -5.15 -7.75 2.80
C PHE A 83 -6.25 -6.96 3.48
N TYR A 84 -6.22 -5.63 3.34
CA TYR A 84 -7.35 -4.79 3.65
C TYR A 84 -8.41 -4.92 2.55
N LYS A 85 -9.68 -5.16 2.93
CA LYS A 85 -10.77 -5.58 2.00
C LYS A 85 -11.29 -4.48 1.07
N GLN A 86 -10.77 -3.25 1.13
CA GLN A 86 -11.24 -2.15 0.29
C GLN A 86 -10.22 -1.78 -0.77
N LYS A 87 -10.70 -1.59 -1.99
CA LYS A 87 -9.91 -1.04 -3.10
C LYS A 87 -9.72 0.46 -2.91
N LEU A 88 -8.51 0.96 -3.07
CA LEU A 88 -8.10 2.34 -2.79
C LEU A 88 -7.31 2.93 -3.96
N SER A 89 -7.36 4.26 -4.14
CA SER A 89 -6.66 4.94 -5.23
C SER A 89 -5.84 6.16 -4.76
N HIS A 90 -6.46 7.09 -4.03
CA HIS A 90 -5.81 8.33 -3.58
C HIS A 90 -5.88 8.39 -2.05
N TYR A 91 -4.75 8.15 -1.40
CA TYR A 91 -4.70 8.04 0.06
C TYR A 91 -3.29 8.23 0.61
N VAL A 92 -3.20 8.45 1.92
CA VAL A 92 -1.99 8.22 2.69
C VAL A 92 -2.25 7.06 3.64
N LEU A 93 -1.44 6.04 3.58
CA LEU A 93 -1.36 4.98 4.57
C LEU A 93 -0.24 5.31 5.55
N ALA A 94 -0.52 5.34 6.84
CA ALA A 94 0.47 5.47 7.89
C ALA A 94 0.44 4.24 8.79
N LEU A 95 1.60 3.72 9.17
CA LEU A 95 1.73 2.60 10.10
C LEU A 95 3.11 2.60 10.78
N GLU A 96 3.23 1.79 11.80
CA GLU A 96 4.52 1.47 12.41
C GLU A 96 4.77 -0.04 12.28
N TYR A 97 6.03 -0.41 12.00
CA TYR A 97 6.45 -1.81 11.99
C TYR A 97 7.68 -2.02 12.85
N ARG A 98 7.90 -3.27 13.28
CA ARG A 98 9.09 -3.69 14.03
C ARG A 98 9.40 -5.16 13.74
N PHE A 99 10.64 -5.47 13.39
CA PHE A 99 11.11 -6.86 13.36
C PHE A 99 11.45 -7.35 14.75
N PHE A 100 11.26 -8.64 15.01
CA PHE A 100 11.65 -9.26 16.27
C PHE A 100 11.95 -10.75 16.06
N GLY A 101 12.49 -11.41 17.08
CA GLY A 101 12.74 -12.84 17.06
C GLY A 101 13.66 -13.30 15.93
N GLU A 102 13.64 -14.60 15.68
CA GLU A 102 14.46 -15.27 14.67
C GLU A 102 13.61 -15.64 13.45
N GLN A 103 14.26 -15.64 12.28
CA GLN A 103 13.64 -16.13 11.05
C GLN A 103 13.28 -17.62 11.19
N VAL A 104 12.10 -18.02 10.71
CA VAL A 104 11.68 -19.43 10.74
C VAL A 104 12.60 -20.28 9.89
N LYS A 105 12.81 -21.54 10.33
CA LYS A 105 13.60 -22.53 9.59
C LYS A 105 13.08 -22.65 8.14
N GLY A 106 13.99 -22.75 7.17
CA GLY A 106 13.66 -22.85 5.75
C GLY A 106 13.27 -21.51 5.09
N GLY A 107 13.28 -20.41 5.83
CA GLY A 107 13.15 -19.08 5.26
C GLY A 107 14.35 -18.73 4.36
N PRO A 108 14.14 -18.17 3.17
CA PRO A 108 15.24 -17.80 2.29
C PRO A 108 16.07 -16.65 2.88
N SER A 109 17.37 -16.65 2.61
CA SER A 109 18.31 -15.68 3.22
C SER A 109 17.96 -14.22 2.94
N TYR A 110 17.42 -13.91 1.76
CA TYR A 110 17.00 -12.55 1.40
C TYR A 110 15.79 -12.06 2.21
N ALA A 111 14.99 -12.99 2.75
CA ALA A 111 13.80 -12.70 3.54
C ALA A 111 14.09 -12.50 5.03
N LYS A 112 15.37 -12.57 5.45
CA LYS A 112 15.76 -12.24 6.82
C LYS A 112 15.60 -10.74 7.06
N LEU A 113 14.85 -10.38 8.13
CA LEU A 113 14.51 -8.98 8.46
C LEU A 113 13.94 -8.24 7.24
N ASN A 114 12.98 -8.89 6.58
CA ASN A 114 12.30 -8.44 5.38
C ASN A 114 10.79 -8.62 5.56
N SER A 115 10.06 -7.60 5.20
CA SER A 115 8.61 -7.51 5.13
C SER A 115 8.25 -6.31 4.25
N GLY A 116 6.97 -5.94 4.18
CA GLY A 116 6.55 -4.77 3.40
C GLY A 116 5.05 -4.52 3.47
N VAL A 117 4.66 -3.46 2.80
CA VAL A 117 3.26 -3.20 2.48
C VAL A 117 3.08 -3.15 0.97
N MET A 118 2.18 -3.99 0.47
CA MET A 118 1.77 -3.97 -0.93
C MET A 118 0.77 -2.83 -1.14
N VAL A 119 0.97 -2.06 -2.20
CA VAL A 119 0.02 -1.08 -2.73
C VAL A 119 -0.29 -1.41 -4.19
N HIS A 120 -1.38 -0.89 -4.74
CA HIS A 120 -1.85 -1.25 -6.08
C HIS A 120 -1.96 -2.76 -6.32
N SER A 121 -2.15 -3.54 -5.24
CA SER A 121 -2.23 -4.99 -5.35
C SER A 121 -3.49 -5.43 -6.10
N GLN A 122 -3.37 -6.54 -6.84
CA GLN A 122 -4.52 -7.26 -7.34
C GLN A 122 -5.49 -7.59 -6.20
N ALA A 123 -6.75 -7.84 -6.54
CA ALA A 123 -7.76 -8.23 -5.55
C ALA A 123 -7.39 -9.58 -4.91
N PRO A 124 -7.48 -9.72 -3.58
CA PRO A 124 -7.08 -10.95 -2.89
C PRO A 124 -7.82 -12.19 -3.39
N GLU A 125 -9.06 -12.03 -3.87
CA GLU A 125 -9.88 -13.11 -4.45
C GLU A 125 -9.33 -13.63 -5.79
N THR A 126 -8.46 -12.86 -6.45
CA THR A 126 -7.85 -13.22 -7.74
C THR A 126 -6.47 -13.87 -7.58
N ILE A 127 -5.97 -13.95 -6.34
CA ILE A 127 -4.68 -14.58 -6.04
C ILE A 127 -4.88 -16.09 -5.98
N LEU A 128 -4.28 -16.81 -6.92
CA LEU A 128 -4.41 -18.26 -6.97
C LEU A 128 -3.76 -18.92 -5.76
N LYS A 129 -4.14 -20.18 -5.49
CA LYS A 129 -3.69 -20.94 -4.31
C LYS A 129 -2.17 -20.97 -4.20
N ASP A 130 -1.49 -21.31 -5.30
CA ASP A 130 -0.04 -21.49 -5.35
C ASP A 130 0.72 -20.26 -5.88
N GLN A 131 0.04 -19.12 -6.01
CA GLN A 131 0.70 -17.86 -6.35
C GLN A 131 1.57 -17.40 -5.17
N ASP A 132 2.84 -17.09 -5.44
CA ASP A 132 3.82 -16.66 -4.42
C ASP A 132 3.62 -15.21 -3.99
N TRP A 133 3.66 -14.28 -4.94
CA TRP A 133 3.50 -12.85 -4.70
C TRP A 133 2.26 -12.30 -5.40
N PRO A 134 1.50 -11.39 -4.77
CA PRO A 134 0.47 -10.65 -5.49
C PRO A 134 1.09 -9.77 -6.56
N ILE A 135 0.43 -9.60 -7.70
CA ILE A 135 0.78 -8.55 -8.66
C ILE A 135 0.54 -7.21 -7.98
N SER A 136 1.60 -6.50 -7.62
CA SER A 136 1.53 -5.30 -6.77
C SER A 136 2.81 -4.49 -6.86
N VAL A 137 2.85 -3.32 -6.22
CA VAL A 137 4.09 -2.61 -5.88
C VAL A 137 4.27 -2.66 -4.37
N GLU A 138 5.47 -2.99 -3.92
CA GLU A 138 5.80 -3.14 -2.51
C GLU A 138 6.59 -1.93 -1.99
N ALA A 139 6.12 -1.33 -0.90
CA ALA A 139 6.99 -0.53 -0.04
C ALA A 139 7.68 -1.47 0.95
N GLN A 140 8.93 -1.82 0.63
CA GLN A 140 9.69 -2.86 1.31
C GLN A 140 10.28 -2.36 2.63
N PHE A 141 10.07 -3.12 3.69
CA PHE A 141 10.64 -2.90 5.02
C PHE A 141 11.84 -3.80 5.23
N LEU A 142 12.98 -3.21 5.57
CA LEU A 142 14.20 -3.95 5.84
C LEU A 142 14.87 -3.43 7.12
N ALA A 143 15.68 -4.30 7.72
CA ALA A 143 16.62 -3.97 8.78
C ALA A 143 17.95 -4.70 8.56
N GLY A 144 18.83 -4.70 9.56
CA GLY A 144 20.10 -5.43 9.49
C GLY A 144 21.10 -4.85 8.50
N GLY A 145 21.33 -3.55 8.53
CA GLY A 145 22.33 -2.88 7.72
C GLY A 145 21.84 -2.45 6.32
N ARG A 146 20.54 -2.54 6.06
CA ARG A 146 19.90 -2.17 4.80
C ARG A 146 18.99 -0.94 4.97
N THR A 147 18.82 -0.15 3.89
CA THR A 147 17.80 0.90 3.84
C THR A 147 16.41 0.27 3.85
N THR A 148 15.43 1.00 4.36
CA THR A 148 14.03 0.57 4.40
C THR A 148 13.15 1.49 3.54
N MET A 149 11.87 1.17 3.36
CA MET A 149 10.98 1.87 2.42
C MET A 149 11.54 1.88 0.99
N ASN A 150 12.24 0.83 0.61
CA ASN A 150 12.62 0.58 -0.77
C ASN A 150 11.37 0.30 -1.61
N VAL A 151 11.47 0.24 -2.91
CA VAL A 151 10.39 -0.23 -3.78
C VAL A 151 10.79 -1.54 -4.43
N CYS A 152 9.89 -2.55 -4.39
CA CYS A 152 9.99 -3.77 -5.20
C CYS A 152 8.72 -3.94 -6.04
N THR A 153 8.85 -4.63 -7.18
CA THR A 153 7.81 -4.67 -8.22
C THR A 153 7.44 -6.10 -8.60
N PRO A 154 6.83 -6.91 -7.69
CA PRO A 154 6.37 -8.25 -8.05
C PRO A 154 5.24 -8.19 -9.08
N GLY A 155 5.52 -8.69 -10.30
CA GLY A 155 4.58 -8.68 -11.42
C GLY A 155 4.19 -7.30 -11.95
N THR A 156 4.96 -6.27 -11.61
CA THR A 156 4.70 -4.87 -12.00
C THR A 156 5.96 -4.19 -12.50
N GLU A 157 5.79 -3.01 -13.07
CA GLU A 157 6.83 -2.07 -13.49
C GLU A 157 6.44 -0.67 -13.02
N ILE A 158 7.44 0.17 -12.80
CA ILE A 158 7.28 1.57 -12.39
C ILE A 158 8.18 2.48 -13.19
N PHE A 159 7.93 3.78 -13.14
CA PHE A 159 8.79 4.80 -13.69
C PHE A 159 9.37 5.67 -12.58
N MET A 160 10.60 6.11 -12.75
CA MET A 160 11.25 7.13 -11.92
C MET A 160 11.84 8.20 -12.82
N LYS A 161 11.48 9.46 -12.59
CA LYS A 161 11.94 10.60 -13.41
C LYS A 161 11.68 10.42 -14.91
N GLY A 162 10.53 9.82 -15.26
CA GLY A 162 10.12 9.58 -16.64
C GLY A 162 10.73 8.33 -17.30
N GLU A 163 11.62 7.60 -16.63
CA GLU A 163 12.27 6.39 -17.17
C GLU A 163 11.74 5.13 -16.47
N MET A 164 11.56 4.05 -17.25
CA MET A 164 11.16 2.75 -16.72
C MET A 164 12.29 2.14 -15.88
N VAL A 165 11.96 1.73 -14.66
CA VAL A 165 12.90 1.07 -13.76
C VAL A 165 13.02 -0.40 -14.14
N LYS A 166 14.24 -0.85 -14.44
CA LYS A 166 14.52 -2.25 -14.84
C LYS A 166 14.76 -3.19 -13.67
N ALA A 167 15.24 -2.65 -12.55
CA ALA A 167 15.52 -3.43 -11.35
C ALA A 167 14.21 -3.83 -10.65
N HIS A 168 14.13 -5.10 -10.21
CA HIS A 168 12.99 -5.55 -9.40
C HIS A 168 12.85 -4.76 -8.10
N CYS A 169 13.96 -4.45 -7.43
CA CYS A 169 13.98 -3.60 -6.24
C CYS A 169 14.91 -2.41 -6.42
N THR A 170 14.51 -1.25 -5.91
CA THR A 170 15.30 -0.02 -5.87
C THR A 170 15.36 0.51 -4.45
N ASN A 171 16.58 0.80 -3.97
CA ASN A 171 16.81 1.30 -2.62
C ASN A 171 16.30 2.74 -2.45
N SER A 172 15.74 3.02 -1.30
CA SER A 172 15.41 4.36 -0.83
C SER A 172 16.66 5.10 -0.34
N THR A 173 16.47 6.36 0.04
CA THR A 173 17.48 7.19 0.71
C THR A 173 17.34 7.20 2.23
N SER A 174 16.62 6.22 2.81
CA SER A 174 16.42 6.14 4.25
C SER A 174 17.72 5.90 5.01
N LYS A 175 17.75 6.27 6.29
CA LYS A 175 18.76 5.73 7.21
C LYS A 175 18.53 4.22 7.42
N ILE A 176 19.51 3.57 8.05
CA ILE A 176 19.44 2.18 8.48
C ILE A 176 18.81 2.14 9.86
N TYR A 177 17.90 1.18 10.07
CA TYR A 177 17.24 0.93 11.35
C TYR A 177 17.71 -0.40 11.95
N GLY A 178 17.67 -0.48 13.27
CA GLY A 178 18.02 -1.69 14.02
C GLY A 178 16.91 -2.74 14.00
N ASN A 179 17.24 -3.95 14.45
CA ASN A 179 16.25 -4.92 14.83
C ASN A 179 15.56 -4.46 16.11
N ASP A 180 14.33 -4.87 16.31
CA ASP A 180 13.53 -4.56 17.52
C ASP A 180 13.29 -3.04 17.72
N GLU A 181 13.43 -2.25 16.65
CA GLU A 181 13.16 -0.82 16.61
C GLU A 181 11.84 -0.55 15.88
N TRP A 182 10.94 0.21 16.50
CA TRP A 182 9.72 0.68 15.84
C TRP A 182 10.05 1.76 14.81
N VAL A 183 9.58 1.57 13.59
CA VAL A 183 9.77 2.51 12.48
C VAL A 183 8.41 3.00 12.02
N ALA A 184 8.19 4.31 12.13
CA ALA A 184 6.99 4.97 11.62
C ALA A 184 7.17 5.31 10.14
N VAL A 185 6.24 4.88 9.31
CA VAL A 185 6.31 5.04 7.86
C VAL A 185 4.98 5.52 7.29
N GLU A 186 5.06 6.18 6.14
CA GLU A 186 3.88 6.58 5.37
C GLU A 186 4.07 6.23 3.90
N VAL A 187 2.98 5.83 3.24
CA VAL A 187 2.91 5.65 1.80
C VAL A 187 1.81 6.57 1.26
N GLU A 188 2.19 7.61 0.54
CA GLU A 188 1.26 8.46 -0.19
C GLU A 188 1.04 7.87 -1.59
N VAL A 189 -0.21 7.64 -1.94
CA VAL A 189 -0.63 7.12 -3.24
C VAL A 189 -1.57 8.12 -3.90
N LEU A 190 -1.21 8.62 -5.07
CA LEU A 190 -2.03 9.49 -5.91
C LEU A 190 -2.36 8.78 -7.23
N GLY A 191 -3.19 7.74 -7.15
CA GLY A 191 -3.51 6.89 -8.29
C GLY A 191 -2.24 6.38 -8.99
N SER A 192 -2.19 6.49 -10.31
CA SER A 192 -1.00 6.18 -11.12
C SER A 192 -0.05 7.35 -11.31
N GLU A 193 -0.40 8.55 -10.82
CA GLU A 193 0.38 9.77 -11.08
C GLU A 193 1.67 9.78 -10.26
N ARG A 194 1.57 9.41 -8.97
CA ARG A 194 2.70 9.45 -8.05
C ARG A 194 2.47 8.58 -6.83
N VAL A 195 3.52 7.88 -6.42
CA VAL A 195 3.60 7.24 -5.11
C VAL A 195 4.87 7.71 -4.41
N ARG A 196 4.77 8.06 -3.14
CA ARG A 196 5.91 8.42 -2.28
C ARG A 196 5.98 7.51 -1.07
N HIS A 197 7.17 7.06 -0.76
CA HIS A 197 7.50 6.42 0.50
C HIS A 197 8.14 7.47 1.42
N LEU A 198 7.62 7.58 2.63
CA LEU A 198 8.06 8.61 3.59
C LEU A 198 8.43 7.98 4.92
N ILE A 199 9.40 8.60 5.60
CA ILE A 199 9.78 8.31 6.99
C ILE A 199 9.89 9.65 7.69
N ASP A 200 9.27 9.78 8.86
CA ASP A 200 9.23 11.04 9.61
C ASP A 200 8.80 12.24 8.74
N GLY A 201 7.81 12.01 7.85
CA GLY A 201 7.29 13.01 6.92
C GLY A 201 8.23 13.39 5.76
N GLN A 202 9.43 12.79 5.68
CA GLN A 202 10.39 13.05 4.60
C GLN A 202 10.26 11.98 3.51
N SER A 203 10.14 12.39 2.23
CA SER A 203 10.13 11.46 1.12
C SER A 203 11.50 10.85 0.93
N VAL A 204 11.61 9.53 1.08
CA VAL A 204 12.84 8.75 0.89
C VAL A 204 12.88 8.03 -0.45
N LEU A 205 11.72 7.91 -1.12
CA LEU A 205 11.62 7.34 -2.46
C LEU A 205 10.32 7.82 -3.13
N GLN A 206 10.36 8.01 -4.44
CA GLN A 206 9.19 8.36 -5.24
C GLN A 206 9.23 7.64 -6.58
N TYR A 207 8.06 7.20 -7.05
CA TYR A 207 7.87 6.64 -8.38
C TYR A 207 6.50 7.06 -8.96
N GLU A 208 6.30 6.75 -10.23
CA GLU A 208 5.11 7.07 -11.00
C GLU A 208 4.73 5.93 -11.95
N LYS A 209 3.53 5.98 -12.50
CA LYS A 209 3.00 5.06 -13.52
C LYS A 209 3.21 3.59 -13.18
N PRO A 210 2.78 3.11 -11.99
CA PRO A 210 2.79 1.67 -11.74
C PRO A 210 1.92 0.98 -12.77
N MET A 211 2.43 -0.12 -13.35
CA MET A 211 1.70 -0.92 -14.32
C MET A 211 1.99 -2.39 -14.16
N ILE A 212 1.09 -3.24 -14.61
CA ILE A 212 1.34 -4.68 -14.69
C ILE A 212 2.46 -4.91 -15.72
N GLY A 213 3.46 -5.71 -15.37
CA GLY A 213 4.62 -5.97 -16.20
C GLY A 213 5.69 -6.73 -15.43
N GLY A 214 6.89 -6.87 -16.03
CA GLY A 214 8.03 -7.49 -15.37
C GLY A 214 7.80 -8.94 -14.92
N GLY A 215 8.66 -9.38 -14.01
CA GLY A 215 8.68 -10.75 -13.46
C GLY A 215 8.47 -10.80 -11.96
N VAL A 216 9.07 -11.82 -11.31
CA VAL A 216 9.13 -12.08 -9.87
C VAL A 216 7.83 -12.57 -9.22
N ALA A 217 6.63 -12.25 -9.72
CA ALA A 217 5.42 -12.96 -9.31
C ALA A 217 5.25 -14.22 -10.16
N ASN A 218 4.93 -15.35 -9.52
CA ASN A 218 4.72 -16.65 -10.20
C ASN A 218 3.43 -17.31 -9.73
N GLY A 219 2.89 -18.22 -10.55
CA GLY A 219 1.66 -18.94 -10.23
C GLY A 219 0.38 -18.09 -10.35
N PHE A 220 0.46 -16.93 -10.97
CA PHE A 220 -0.67 -16.01 -11.16
C PHE A 220 -1.63 -16.49 -12.27
N ASP A 221 -2.86 -15.98 -12.23
CA ASP A 221 -3.82 -16.16 -13.32
C ASP A 221 -3.40 -15.28 -14.52
N PRO A 222 -3.15 -15.85 -15.70
CA PRO A 222 -2.82 -15.10 -16.92
C PRO A 222 -3.90 -14.08 -17.32
N ALA A 223 -5.15 -14.27 -16.90
CA ALA A 223 -6.22 -13.31 -17.13
C ALA A 223 -6.03 -12.00 -16.34
N ILE A 224 -5.30 -12.06 -15.22
CA ILE A 224 -4.98 -10.91 -14.38
C ILE A 224 -3.67 -10.24 -14.84
N LYS A 225 -2.65 -11.03 -15.21
CA LYS A 225 -1.32 -10.54 -15.62
C LYS A 225 -1.35 -10.00 -17.06
N LYS A 226 -1.96 -8.83 -17.23
CA LYS A 226 -2.03 -8.15 -18.53
C LYS A 226 -1.01 -7.02 -18.58
N ASP A 227 0.16 -7.30 -19.09
CA ASP A 227 1.28 -6.37 -19.16
C ASP A 227 0.91 -5.06 -19.88
N GLY A 228 1.43 -3.94 -19.36
CA GLY A 228 1.11 -2.60 -19.83
C GLY A 228 -0.17 -1.99 -19.26
N THR A 229 -0.95 -2.74 -18.46
CA THR A 229 -2.13 -2.19 -17.78
C THR A 229 -1.67 -1.26 -16.65
N VAL A 230 -2.02 0.01 -16.74
CA VAL A 230 -1.72 1.00 -15.69
C VAL A 230 -2.54 0.72 -14.44
N LEU A 231 -1.90 0.78 -13.29
CA LEU A 231 -2.52 0.58 -11.97
C LEU A 231 -2.80 1.95 -11.33
N ASP A 232 -4.04 2.38 -11.34
CA ASP A 232 -4.51 3.61 -10.70
C ASP A 232 -5.12 3.39 -9.32
N SER A 233 -5.36 2.14 -8.96
CA SER A 233 -6.02 1.69 -7.74
C SER A 233 -5.69 0.24 -7.46
N GLY A 234 -5.85 -0.19 -6.21
CA GLY A 234 -5.63 -1.57 -5.81
C GLY A 234 -5.86 -1.79 -4.33
N TYR A 235 -5.40 -2.92 -3.83
CA TYR A 235 -5.54 -3.30 -2.44
C TYR A 235 -4.25 -3.09 -1.67
N ILE A 236 -4.36 -2.93 -0.33
CA ILE A 236 -3.23 -2.88 0.58
C ILE A 236 -3.04 -4.27 1.18
N GLY A 237 -1.78 -4.77 1.25
CA GLY A 237 -1.44 -6.03 1.90
C GLY A 237 -0.22 -5.89 2.79
N LEU A 238 -0.31 -6.28 4.06
CA LEU A 238 0.84 -6.40 4.97
C LEU A 238 1.51 -7.75 4.76
N GLN A 239 2.83 -7.77 4.55
CA GLN A 239 3.55 -8.97 4.12
C GLN A 239 4.06 -9.83 5.27
N ALA A 240 3.98 -11.15 5.09
CA ALA A 240 4.59 -12.20 5.90
C ALA A 240 5.61 -12.97 5.04
N GLU A 241 6.91 -12.81 5.33
CA GLU A 241 8.00 -13.31 4.50
C GLU A 241 9.06 -14.09 5.32
N SER A 242 8.65 -14.97 6.21
CA SER A 242 9.49 -15.82 7.06
C SER A 242 10.16 -15.18 8.29
N GLN A 243 10.26 -13.85 8.35
CA GLN A 243 10.73 -13.14 9.54
C GLN A 243 9.55 -12.66 10.37
N PRO A 244 9.52 -12.92 11.70
CA PRO A 244 8.51 -12.30 12.56
C PRO A 244 8.57 -10.77 12.51
N VAL A 245 7.38 -10.16 12.37
CA VAL A 245 7.21 -8.71 12.30
C VAL A 245 5.93 -8.29 12.99
N GLU A 246 5.92 -7.12 13.57
CA GLU A 246 4.75 -6.50 14.20
C GLU A 246 4.32 -5.24 13.45
N PHE A 247 3.00 -4.98 13.42
CA PHE A 247 2.41 -3.77 12.86
C PHE A 247 1.43 -3.15 13.85
N ARG A 248 1.44 -1.81 13.94
CA ARG A 248 0.48 -1.05 14.75
C ARG A 248 0.20 0.32 14.17
N ASN A 249 -0.75 1.06 14.76
CA ASN A 249 -1.11 2.43 14.37
C ASN A 249 -1.42 2.54 12.87
N ILE A 250 -2.11 1.52 12.33
CA ILE A 250 -2.41 1.43 10.90
C ILE A 250 -3.62 2.30 10.62
N ARG A 251 -3.39 3.42 9.95
CA ARG A 251 -4.42 4.42 9.65
C ARG A 251 -4.32 4.95 8.24
N LEU A 252 -5.44 5.43 7.73
CA LEU A 252 -5.57 5.89 6.36
C LEU A 252 -6.22 7.26 6.32
N LEU A 253 -5.61 8.18 5.58
CA LEU A 253 -6.23 9.44 5.18
C LEU A 253 -6.65 9.32 3.71
N ASN A 254 -7.95 9.46 3.45
CA ASN A 254 -8.44 9.49 2.08
C ASN A 254 -8.15 10.86 1.45
N LEU A 255 -7.60 10.86 0.24
CA LEU A 255 -7.26 12.07 -0.51
C LEU A 255 -8.22 12.34 -1.69
N SER A 256 -9.32 11.56 -1.75
CA SER A 256 -10.37 11.71 -2.77
C SER A 256 -11.68 12.12 -2.13
N GLY A 257 -12.34 13.15 -2.63
CA GLY A 257 -13.62 13.59 -2.08
C GLY A 257 -14.19 14.84 -2.73
N CYS A 258 -15.17 15.46 -2.06
CA CYS A 258 -15.86 16.63 -2.58
C CYS A 258 -14.92 17.80 -2.84
N SER A 259 -14.88 18.30 -4.08
CA SER A 259 -14.03 19.41 -4.49
C SER A 259 -14.69 20.79 -4.33
N LYS A 260 -15.95 20.85 -3.87
CA LYS A 260 -16.73 22.09 -3.75
C LYS A 260 -16.56 22.77 -2.39
N PRO A 261 -15.89 23.93 -2.29
CA PRO A 261 -15.58 24.58 -1.00
C PRO A 261 -16.80 24.93 -0.11
N GLY A 262 -18.00 25.04 -0.71
CA GLY A 262 -19.25 25.30 0.04
C GLY A 262 -19.88 24.07 0.68
N SER A 263 -19.41 22.86 0.37
CA SER A 263 -19.94 21.61 0.91
C SER A 263 -19.34 21.30 2.30
N PRO A 264 -20.11 20.80 3.27
CA PRO A 264 -19.57 20.30 4.56
C PRO A 264 -18.58 19.15 4.38
N ALA A 265 -18.66 18.40 3.27
CA ALA A 265 -17.77 17.29 2.93
C ALA A 265 -16.48 17.73 2.24
N TYR A 266 -16.32 19.02 1.91
CA TYR A 266 -15.10 19.56 1.32
C TYR A 266 -13.91 19.46 2.29
N ARG A 267 -12.77 19.06 1.75
CA ARG A 267 -11.47 19.18 2.44
C ARG A 267 -10.45 19.76 1.48
N ALA A 268 -9.71 20.75 1.95
CA ALA A 268 -8.74 21.46 1.13
C ALA A 268 -7.55 20.58 0.68
N TYR A 269 -7.29 19.44 1.37
CA TYR A 269 -6.24 18.50 1.04
C TYR A 269 -6.67 17.41 0.03
N PHE A 270 -7.94 17.36 -0.41
CA PHE A 270 -8.33 16.42 -1.46
C PHE A 270 -7.66 16.79 -2.78
N VAL A 271 -6.95 15.83 -3.36
CA VAL A 271 -6.24 15.96 -4.63
C VAL A 271 -7.02 15.36 -5.80
N HIS A 272 -7.97 14.47 -5.50
CA HIS A 272 -8.84 13.84 -6.49
C HIS A 272 -10.30 14.18 -6.21
N ALA A 273 -10.95 14.82 -7.21
CA ALA A 273 -12.35 15.22 -7.10
C ALA A 273 -13.29 13.99 -7.20
N ASP A 274 -14.12 13.80 -6.20
CA ASP A 274 -15.26 12.88 -6.22
C ASP A 274 -16.51 13.65 -5.72
N ASP A 275 -17.11 14.40 -6.61
CA ASP A 275 -18.23 15.28 -6.30
C ASP A 275 -19.52 14.52 -5.95
N THR A 276 -19.56 13.20 -6.14
CA THR A 276 -20.67 12.36 -5.64
C THR A 276 -20.71 12.33 -4.12
N ARG A 277 -19.59 12.66 -3.46
CA ARG A 277 -19.47 12.76 -2.01
C ARG A 277 -19.83 14.14 -1.45
N CYS A 278 -20.18 15.10 -2.31
CA CYS A 278 -20.64 16.42 -1.85
C CYS A 278 -22.00 16.30 -1.19
N THR A 279 -22.11 16.75 0.05
CA THR A 279 -23.40 16.89 0.74
C THR A 279 -23.91 18.31 0.59
N THR A 280 -25.22 18.45 0.38
CA THR A 280 -25.93 19.74 0.50
C THR A 280 -26.24 20.01 1.98
N ARG A 281 -26.16 21.27 2.40
CA ARG A 281 -26.65 21.70 3.71
C ARG A 281 -28.16 21.61 3.76
#